data_e8a5c9414dad609d04d0638e93ad6d31
#
_entry.id   e8a5c9414dad609d04d0638e93ad6d31
#
_cell.length_a   1.000
_cell.length_b   1.000
_cell.length_c   1.000
_cell.angle_alpha   90.00
_cell.angle_beta   90.00
_cell.angle_gamma   90.00
#
_symmetry.space_group_name_H-M   'P 1'
#
loop_
_entity.id
_entity.type
_entity.pdbx_description
1 polymer ?
#
loop_
_entity_poly.entity_id
_entity_poly.type
_entity_poly.pdbx_seq_one_letter_code
_entity_poly.pdbx_strand_id
1 'polypeptide(L)'
;MSVSTSFIAGYIPSSLAPNIKAVDWLPQNDLLAHKDIKAFVSHVGHNSLYEAAYHGVPLVAFPLYGDQHPNAKKAEHFSLGLTVDFESTNAQQMFETTELVITEPRYLFISFASFDICFAY
;
A
#
# COMPACT_ATOMS: atom_id res chain seq x y z
N MET A 1 -14.63 -0.92 -18.55
CA MET A 1 -14.25 -1.15 -17.14
C MET A 1 -13.11 -2.16 -17.09
N SER A 2 -11.91 -1.72 -16.79
CA SER A 2 -10.80 -2.66 -16.62
C SER A 2 -10.94 -3.34 -15.26
N VAL A 3 -11.00 -4.67 -15.24
CA VAL A 3 -11.02 -5.45 -14.01
C VAL A 3 -9.60 -5.46 -13.46
N SER A 4 -9.37 -4.78 -12.35
CA SER A 4 -8.09 -4.83 -11.67
C SER A 4 -7.89 -6.19 -11.00
N THR A 5 -6.73 -6.80 -11.18
CA THR A 5 -6.36 -8.00 -10.43
C THR A 5 -5.67 -7.60 -9.15
N SER A 6 -6.12 -8.16 -8.03
CA SER A 6 -5.51 -7.96 -6.72
C SER A 6 -4.77 -9.21 -6.28
N PHE A 7 -3.66 -9.03 -5.58
CA PHE A 7 -2.88 -10.12 -4.99
C PHE A 7 -2.88 -9.97 -3.48
N ILE A 8 -3.05 -11.08 -2.77
CA ILE A 8 -2.88 -11.14 -1.33
C ILE A 8 -1.87 -12.23 -0.97
N ALA A 9 -1.08 -12.00 0.06
CA ALA A 9 -0.10 -12.97 0.54
C ALA A 9 -0.41 -13.39 1.97
N GLY A 10 -0.11 -14.62 2.30
CA GLY A 10 -0.33 -15.21 3.62
C GLY A 10 -1.60 -16.02 3.67
N TYR A 11 -2.59 -15.60 4.46
CA TYR A 11 -3.85 -16.32 4.62
C TYR A 11 -4.61 -16.46 3.30
N ILE A 12 -4.97 -17.69 2.95
CA ILE A 12 -5.76 -17.99 1.75
C ILE A 12 -7.20 -18.31 2.16
N PRO A 13 -8.16 -17.41 1.88
CA PRO A 13 -9.57 -17.67 2.14
C PRO A 13 -10.10 -18.83 1.30
N SER A 14 -11.14 -19.51 1.79
CA SER A 14 -11.79 -20.61 1.07
C SER A 14 -12.52 -20.16 -0.20
N SER A 15 -12.84 -18.87 -0.31
CA SER A 15 -13.57 -18.30 -1.44
C SER A 15 -13.02 -16.90 -1.75
N LEU A 16 -12.67 -16.67 -3.01
CA LEU A 16 -12.15 -15.41 -3.51
C LEU A 16 -12.92 -14.97 -4.76
N ALA A 17 -13.05 -13.66 -4.93
CA ALA A 17 -13.53 -13.10 -6.20
C ALA A 17 -12.56 -13.48 -7.35
N PRO A 18 -13.05 -13.61 -8.60
CA PRO A 18 -12.21 -14.05 -9.73
C PRO A 18 -11.01 -13.17 -10.03
N ASN A 19 -11.06 -11.90 -9.61
CA ASN A 19 -9.99 -10.92 -9.79
C ASN A 19 -9.02 -10.84 -8.61
N ILE A 20 -9.11 -11.75 -7.64
CA ILE A 20 -8.22 -11.81 -6.47
C ILE A 20 -7.40 -13.10 -6.54
N LYS A 21 -6.10 -12.97 -6.40
CA LYS A 21 -5.17 -14.10 -6.30
C LYS A 21 -4.52 -14.10 -4.92
N ALA A 22 -4.71 -15.18 -4.19
CA ALA A 22 -4.04 -15.42 -2.92
C ALA A 22 -2.85 -16.35 -3.14
N VAL A 23 -1.72 -16.01 -2.57
CA VAL A 23 -0.48 -16.77 -2.66
C VAL A 23 0.22 -16.82 -1.31
N ASP A 24 1.00 -17.86 -1.06
CA ASP A 24 1.74 -18.02 0.19
C ASP A 24 2.83 -16.97 0.34
N TRP A 25 3.45 -16.58 -0.78
CA TRP A 25 4.55 -15.64 -0.82
C TRP A 25 4.52 -14.83 -2.12
N LEU A 26 4.86 -13.53 -2.03
CA LEU A 26 4.96 -12.63 -3.16
C LEU A 26 6.38 -12.07 -3.28
N PRO A 27 6.94 -11.94 -4.50
CA PRO A 27 8.13 -11.13 -4.73
C PRO A 27 7.74 -9.64 -4.64
N GLN A 28 7.55 -9.14 -3.43
CA GLN A 28 6.94 -7.82 -3.15
C GLN A 28 7.66 -6.68 -3.87
N ASN A 29 8.98 -6.63 -3.77
CA ASN A 29 9.75 -5.57 -4.40
C ASN A 29 9.61 -5.56 -5.93
N ASP A 30 9.61 -6.75 -6.56
CA ASP A 30 9.43 -6.87 -8.01
C ASP A 30 8.02 -6.48 -8.45
N LEU A 31 7.00 -6.85 -7.64
CA LEU A 31 5.62 -6.45 -7.92
C LEU A 31 5.42 -4.94 -7.77
N LEU A 32 6.02 -4.33 -6.76
CA LEU A 32 5.96 -2.88 -6.59
C LEU A 32 6.66 -2.12 -7.73
N ALA A 33 7.64 -2.75 -8.36
CA ALA A 33 8.31 -2.20 -9.54
C ALA A 33 7.48 -2.31 -10.82
N HIS A 34 6.41 -3.10 -10.82
CA HIS A 34 5.61 -3.34 -12.02
C HIS A 34 4.84 -2.08 -12.43
N LYS A 35 4.87 -1.75 -13.71
CA LYS A 35 4.26 -0.51 -14.27
C LYS A 35 2.75 -0.39 -14.04
N ASP A 36 2.05 -1.50 -13.87
CA ASP A 36 0.60 -1.53 -13.73
C ASP A 36 0.12 -1.56 -12.26
N ILE A 37 1.05 -1.60 -11.29
CA ILE A 37 0.67 -1.51 -9.87
C ILE A 37 0.11 -0.11 -9.57
N LYS A 38 -1.02 -0.06 -8.86
CA LYS A 38 -1.71 1.20 -8.59
C LYS A 38 -1.67 1.61 -7.13
N ALA A 39 -1.71 0.65 -6.23
CA ALA A 39 -1.66 0.90 -4.80
C ALA A 39 -1.14 -0.33 -4.06
N PHE A 40 -0.64 -0.10 -2.86
CA PHE A 40 -0.14 -1.13 -1.97
C PHE A 40 -0.82 -1.01 -0.61
N VAL A 41 -1.62 -2.00 -0.26
CA VAL A 41 -2.26 -2.10 1.06
C VAL A 41 -1.33 -2.89 1.96
N SER A 42 -0.85 -2.28 3.05
CA SER A 42 0.21 -2.85 3.87
C SER A 42 0.08 -2.44 5.33
N HIS A 43 0.54 -3.31 6.24
CA HIS A 43 0.74 -2.95 7.65
C HIS A 43 1.89 -1.95 7.88
N VAL A 44 2.63 -1.62 6.82
CA VAL A 44 3.76 -0.67 6.74
C VAL A 44 4.92 -0.97 7.69
N GLY A 45 5.36 -2.21 7.69
CA GLY A 45 6.68 -2.55 8.22
C GLY A 45 7.77 -1.73 7.50
N HIS A 46 8.94 -1.63 8.10
CA HIS A 46 10.03 -0.79 7.61
C HIS A 46 10.34 -1.04 6.11
N ASN A 47 10.57 -2.30 5.73
CA ASN A 47 10.92 -2.64 4.36
C ASN A 47 9.79 -2.30 3.37
N SER A 48 8.55 -2.57 3.73
CA SER A 48 7.39 -2.30 2.88
C SER A 48 7.23 -0.80 2.60
N LEU A 49 7.45 0.04 3.61
CA LEU A 49 7.39 1.49 3.45
C LEU A 49 8.44 1.98 2.44
N TYR A 50 9.70 1.54 2.60
CA TYR A 50 10.79 1.98 1.74
C TYR A 50 10.70 1.42 0.33
N GLU A 51 10.29 0.17 0.18
CA GLU A 51 10.06 -0.43 -1.14
C GLU A 51 8.96 0.31 -1.91
N ALA A 52 7.83 0.59 -1.27
CA ALA A 52 6.74 1.36 -1.88
C ALA A 52 7.18 2.79 -2.25
N ALA A 53 7.90 3.46 -1.36
CA ALA A 53 8.43 4.78 -1.61
C ALA A 53 9.42 4.79 -2.78
N TYR A 54 10.32 3.83 -2.82
CA TYR A 54 11.32 3.68 -3.89
C TYR A 54 10.67 3.52 -5.27
N HIS A 55 9.61 2.71 -5.35
CA HIS A 55 8.90 2.46 -6.62
C HIS A 55 7.79 3.47 -6.91
N GLY A 56 7.55 4.43 -6.01
CA GLY A 56 6.52 5.44 -6.19
C GLY A 56 5.10 4.89 -6.14
N VAL A 57 4.86 3.84 -5.36
CA VAL A 57 3.54 3.20 -5.24
C VAL A 57 2.80 3.77 -4.03
N PRO A 58 1.60 4.35 -4.23
CA PRO A 58 0.83 4.87 -3.11
C PRO A 58 0.38 3.77 -2.14
N LEU A 59 0.38 4.11 -0.84
CA LEU A 59 0.10 3.20 0.25
C LEU A 59 -1.28 3.43 0.86
N VAL A 60 -1.95 2.31 1.19
CA VAL A 60 -3.00 2.29 2.21
C VAL A 60 -2.43 1.57 3.42
N ALA A 61 -2.10 2.32 4.45
CA ALA A 61 -1.44 1.82 5.64
C ALA A 61 -2.46 1.38 6.69
N PHE A 62 -2.30 0.19 7.24
CA PHE A 62 -3.09 -0.31 8.37
C PHE A 62 -2.15 -0.83 9.46
N PRO A 63 -1.51 0.06 10.23
CA PRO A 63 -0.55 -0.35 11.25
C PRO A 63 -1.22 -1.19 12.33
N LEU A 64 -0.57 -2.28 12.74
CA LEU A 64 -1.07 -3.22 13.73
C LEU A 64 -0.34 -3.08 15.06
N TYR A 65 0.98 -2.98 15.04
CA TYR A 65 1.80 -2.89 16.26
C TYR A 65 3.20 -2.33 15.96
N GLY A 66 3.91 -1.96 17.03
CA GLY A 66 5.33 -1.60 17.00
C GLY A 66 5.66 -0.39 16.14
N ASP A 67 6.67 -0.52 15.31
CA ASP A 67 7.18 0.52 14.41
C ASP A 67 6.22 0.88 13.26
N GLN A 68 5.17 0.09 13.08
CA GLN A 68 4.19 0.31 12.01
C GLN A 68 3.42 1.63 12.20
N HIS A 69 3.09 2.00 13.44
CA HIS A 69 2.41 3.27 13.74
C HIS A 69 3.25 4.50 13.37
N PRO A 70 4.52 4.63 13.79
CA PRO A 70 5.38 5.69 13.30
C PRO A 70 5.58 5.68 11.78
N ASN A 71 5.69 4.51 11.18
CA ASN A 71 5.85 4.37 9.74
C ASN A 71 4.61 4.86 8.98
N ALA A 72 3.41 4.57 9.49
CA ALA A 72 2.17 5.07 8.91
C ALA A 72 2.10 6.61 8.95
N LYS A 73 2.49 7.22 10.06
CA LYS A 73 2.59 8.68 10.18
C LYS A 73 3.60 9.27 9.21
N LYS A 74 4.72 8.60 9.02
CA LYS A 74 5.74 9.00 8.03
C LYS A 74 5.17 8.94 6.62
N ALA A 75 4.45 7.87 6.28
CA ALA A 75 3.80 7.73 4.98
C ALA A 75 2.84 8.89 4.70
N GLU A 76 2.02 9.27 5.67
CA GLU A 76 1.12 10.42 5.53
C GLU A 76 1.87 11.75 5.42
N HIS A 77 2.89 11.95 6.26
CA HIS A 77 3.68 13.18 6.25
C HIS A 77 4.32 13.45 4.89
N PHE A 78 4.82 12.42 4.23
CA PHE A 78 5.43 12.53 2.90
C PHE A 78 4.45 12.33 1.74
N SER A 79 3.15 12.33 2.02
CA SER A 79 2.10 12.09 1.00
C SER A 79 2.28 10.79 0.21
N LEU A 80 2.75 9.74 0.88
CA LEU A 80 2.89 8.41 0.29
C LEU A 80 1.59 7.62 0.29
N GLY A 81 0.64 8.02 1.12
CA GLY A 81 -0.63 7.33 1.22
C GLY A 81 -1.45 7.79 2.41
N LEU A 82 -2.45 6.99 2.73
CA LEU A 82 -3.40 7.22 3.82
C LEU A 82 -3.35 6.07 4.82
N THR A 83 -3.67 6.38 6.07
CA THR A 83 -3.75 5.39 7.14
C THR A 83 -5.21 5.07 7.43
N VAL A 84 -5.51 3.79 7.60
CA VAL A 84 -6.78 3.30 8.11
C VAL A 84 -6.57 2.58 9.44
N ASP A 85 -7.55 2.70 10.32
CA ASP A 85 -7.57 1.92 11.57
C ASP A 85 -8.14 0.54 11.27
N PHE A 86 -7.32 -0.50 11.45
CA PHE A 86 -7.69 -1.88 11.15
C PHE A 86 -8.95 -2.34 11.91
N GLU A 87 -9.11 -1.92 13.18
CA GLU A 87 -10.23 -2.37 14.01
C GLU A 87 -11.56 -1.69 13.66
N SER A 88 -11.53 -0.42 13.24
CA SER A 88 -12.73 0.37 12.99
C SER A 88 -13.10 0.53 11.52
N THR A 89 -12.22 0.14 10.60
CA THR A 89 -12.43 0.31 9.16
C THR A 89 -13.21 -0.88 8.57
N ASN A 90 -14.32 -0.59 7.91
CA ASN A 90 -15.07 -1.60 7.17
C ASN A 90 -14.59 -1.73 5.71
N ALA A 91 -15.11 -2.71 4.98
CA ALA A 91 -14.73 -2.97 3.59
C ALA A 91 -15.00 -1.79 2.66
N GLN A 92 -16.10 -1.07 2.87
CA GLN A 92 -16.46 0.10 2.07
C GLN A 92 -15.46 1.25 2.28
N GLN A 93 -15.09 1.52 3.52
CA GLN A 93 -14.10 2.54 3.85
C GLN A 93 -12.71 2.19 3.30
N MET A 94 -12.33 0.92 3.35
CA MET A 94 -11.08 0.44 2.76
C MET A 94 -11.06 0.65 1.25
N PHE A 95 -12.17 0.34 0.58
CA PHE A 95 -12.33 0.59 -0.85
C PHE A 95 -12.21 2.08 -1.20
N GLU A 96 -12.93 2.93 -0.47
CA GLU A 96 -12.92 4.38 -0.69
C GLU A 96 -11.52 4.99 -0.46
N THR A 97 -10.82 4.55 0.57
CA THR A 97 -9.45 4.99 0.85
C THR A 97 -8.49 4.56 -0.25
N THR A 98 -8.65 3.33 -0.75
CA THR A 98 -7.83 2.82 -1.86
C THR A 98 -8.10 3.62 -3.14
N GLU A 99 -9.35 3.91 -3.45
CA GLU A 99 -9.73 4.76 -4.59
C GLU A 99 -9.09 6.16 -4.47
N LEU A 100 -9.09 6.76 -3.27
CA LEU A 100 -8.47 8.06 -3.05
C LEU A 100 -6.98 8.06 -3.37
N VAL A 101 -6.22 7.08 -2.89
CA VAL A 101 -4.77 7.05 -3.14
C VAL A 101 -4.44 6.76 -4.61
N ILE A 102 -5.33 6.10 -5.33
CA ILE A 102 -5.18 5.84 -6.77
C ILE A 102 -5.50 7.07 -7.61
N THR A 103 -6.46 7.90 -7.20
CA THR A 103 -7.00 8.98 -8.03
C THR A 103 -6.51 10.39 -7.66
N GLU A 104 -6.11 10.60 -6.40
CA GLU A 104 -5.66 11.92 -5.95
C GLU A 104 -4.26 12.25 -6.50
N PRO A 105 -4.09 13.40 -7.20
CA PRO A 105 -2.82 13.74 -7.83
C PRO A 105 -1.61 13.78 -6.87
N ARG A 106 -1.82 14.17 -5.61
CA ARG A 106 -0.75 14.27 -4.61
C ARG A 106 -0.05 12.94 -4.33
N TYR A 107 -0.75 11.81 -4.53
CA TYR A 107 -0.17 10.47 -4.35
C TYR A 107 0.46 9.93 -5.64
N LEU A 108 0.15 10.51 -6.79
CA LEU A 108 0.67 10.08 -8.09
C LEU A 108 2.10 10.59 -8.37
N PHE A 109 2.56 11.60 -7.65
CA PHE A 109 3.88 12.22 -7.84
C PHE A 109 4.93 11.80 -6.81
N ILE A 110 4.73 10.64 -6.17
CA ILE A 110 5.58 10.15 -5.08
C ILE A 110 7.03 9.91 -5.49
N SER A 111 7.29 9.59 -6.76
CA SER A 111 8.62 9.20 -7.22
C SER A 111 9.70 10.26 -7.03
N PHE A 112 9.34 11.55 -6.92
CA PHE A 112 10.30 12.62 -6.65
C PHE A 112 10.53 12.83 -5.15
N ALA A 113 9.52 12.58 -4.31
CA ALA A 113 9.62 12.71 -2.85
C ALA A 113 10.30 11.48 -2.20
N SER A 114 10.35 10.35 -2.88
CA SER A 114 10.94 9.12 -2.35
C SER A 114 12.44 9.23 -2.07
N PHE A 115 13.14 10.11 -2.77
CA PHE A 115 14.56 10.36 -2.51
C PHE A 115 14.79 10.96 -1.12
N ASP A 116 13.97 11.92 -0.72
CA ASP A 116 14.12 12.58 0.58
C ASP A 116 13.85 11.63 1.75
N ILE A 117 12.98 10.63 1.56
CA ILE A 117 12.68 9.63 2.59
C ILE A 117 13.82 8.65 2.79
N CYS A 118 14.47 8.22 1.72
CA CYS A 118 15.60 7.30 1.78
C CYS A 118 16.82 7.94 2.48
N PHE A 119 16.93 9.26 2.46
CA PHE A 119 18.04 10.01 3.04
C PHE A 119 17.69 10.80 4.31
N ALA A 120 16.44 10.73 4.79
CA ALA A 120 15.97 11.46 5.98
C ALA A 120 16.36 10.78 7.31
N TYR A 121 17.46 10.04 7.35
CA TYR A 121 18.06 9.44 8.56
C TYR A 121 19.54 9.77 8.65
#